data_15e4f95df11ef57b7d6724e06d68a9d8
#
_entry.id   15e4f95df11ef57b7d6724e06d68a9d8
#
_cell.length_a   1.000
_cell.length_b   1.000
_cell.length_c   1.000
_cell.angle_alpha   90.00
_cell.angle_beta   90.00
_cell.angle_gamma   90.00
#
_symmetry.space_group_name_H-M   'P 1'
#
loop_
_entity.id
_entity.type
_entity.pdbx_description
1 polymer ?
#
loop_
_entity_poly.entity_id
_entity_poly.type
_entity_poly.pdbx_seq_one_letter_code
_entity_poly.pdbx_strand_id
1 'polypeptide(L)'
;MRCGKSRRFQPALIIALLVFLCSSVAGQDFDVIKNKVKEHVLGNGMKFIVLERPDVPVVSFHTYADVGSAQEVSGITGISHLLEHMAFKGTKTVGTKDFGVEAALLDQMDQLYAQLSREQRAVNPDSAKITALQEQFDKAKKAAHELVKVGEYSDMLDEQGGRGLNAYTNSDATQYITSLPSNRLEFWMAMESDRFLNPVFREFFEERDVVMEERRLGVETQPTGKLVEDFFAVAFKAHPYHHEVIGHMSDLRRITRQDVQEYFRTYYSPSNLTVAIVGDVKAEDVFTMADTYFSRIPSAPKPERLRTEEPEQWGERRVTVEAQAQPMLVVGYHRPDVNSTEDLAFNAMANIFGQGRSSRLYKILVKEKKIAVDAGSFNGWPGKKYPNLFAVYAVPAMNHTSAECMDAIDAELVKLIREPVSQEELGKYKRQTKKGLIDGMKPNSQMAQTLTFNDVVRGDWRKTFDAVKELETITMADVQAVAAKYLAKKNRTIGEIVPEKEGAQQ
;
A
#
# COMPACT_ATOMS: atom_id res chain seq x y z
N MET A 1 27.07 -52.03 -57.77
CA MET A 1 27.37 -51.71 -56.39
C MET A 1 27.40 -50.14 -56.21
N ARG A 2 26.33 -49.55 -55.69
CA ARG A 2 26.28 -48.09 -55.43
C ARG A 2 26.11 -47.90 -53.95
N CYS A 3 27.10 -47.22 -53.32
CA CYS A 3 27.15 -46.91 -51.92
C CYS A 3 26.30 -45.65 -51.66
N GLY A 4 25.27 -45.72 -50.78
CA GLY A 4 24.42 -44.63 -50.37
C GLY A 4 25.03 -43.90 -49.21
N LYS A 5 25.23 -42.57 -49.35
CA LYS A 5 25.64 -41.67 -48.25
C LYS A 5 24.42 -41.26 -47.43
N SER A 6 24.34 -41.71 -46.17
CA SER A 6 23.34 -41.26 -45.20
C SER A 6 23.73 -39.85 -44.71
N ARG A 7 22.87 -38.86 -44.90
CA ARG A 7 22.99 -37.52 -44.28
C ARG A 7 22.51 -37.63 -42.83
N ARG A 8 23.41 -37.45 -41.86
CA ARG A 8 23.08 -37.24 -40.45
C ARG A 8 22.54 -35.82 -40.28
N PHE A 9 21.26 -35.69 -39.97
CA PHE A 9 20.67 -34.46 -39.51
C PHE A 9 21.19 -34.16 -38.10
N GLN A 10 21.70 -32.92 -37.87
CA GLN A 10 22.19 -32.48 -36.58
C GLN A 10 21.00 -32.08 -35.69
N PRO A 11 20.76 -32.71 -34.53
CA PRO A 11 19.64 -32.39 -33.65
C PRO A 11 19.75 -31.03 -32.94
N ALA A 12 20.95 -30.41 -32.91
CA ALA A 12 21.20 -29.14 -32.25
C ALA A 12 20.46 -27.93 -32.88
N LEU A 13 20.17 -27.97 -34.18
CA LEU A 13 19.49 -26.84 -34.84
C LEU A 13 17.98 -26.83 -34.57
N ILE A 14 17.37 -27.96 -34.30
CA ILE A 14 15.94 -28.10 -34.03
C ILE A 14 15.61 -27.62 -32.60
N ILE A 15 16.50 -27.86 -31.63
CA ILE A 15 16.33 -27.40 -30.23
C ILE A 15 16.45 -25.88 -30.13
N ALA A 16 17.38 -25.27 -30.87
CA ALA A 16 17.52 -23.79 -30.89
C ALA A 16 16.30 -23.11 -31.53
N LEU A 17 15.69 -23.71 -32.55
CA LEU A 17 14.49 -23.17 -33.22
C LEU A 17 13.24 -23.31 -32.33
N LEU A 18 13.10 -24.38 -31.55
CA LEU A 18 12.01 -24.60 -30.61
C LEU A 18 12.08 -23.67 -29.40
N VAL A 19 13.27 -23.37 -28.91
CA VAL A 19 13.45 -22.37 -27.79
C VAL A 19 13.15 -20.94 -28.26
N PHE A 20 13.47 -20.61 -29.52
CA PHE A 20 13.15 -19.30 -30.09
C PHE A 20 11.65 -19.12 -30.38
N LEU A 21 10.96 -20.19 -30.76
CA LEU A 21 9.51 -20.18 -30.96
C LEU A 21 8.72 -20.06 -29.64
N CYS A 22 9.19 -20.70 -28.56
CA CYS A 22 8.55 -20.58 -27.24
C CYS A 22 8.70 -19.17 -26.64
N SER A 23 9.82 -18.47 -26.87
CA SER A 23 9.99 -17.11 -26.37
C SER A 23 9.18 -16.06 -27.14
N SER A 24 8.91 -16.30 -28.43
CA SER A 24 8.05 -15.41 -29.24
C SER A 24 6.56 -15.57 -28.93
N VAL A 25 6.10 -16.76 -28.53
CA VAL A 25 4.70 -17.00 -28.15
C VAL A 25 4.33 -16.27 -26.86
N ALA A 26 5.19 -16.30 -25.84
CA ALA A 26 4.91 -15.57 -24.58
C ALA A 26 4.88 -14.03 -24.76
N GLY A 27 5.65 -13.47 -25.68
CA GLY A 27 5.63 -12.03 -25.98
C GLY A 27 4.40 -11.59 -26.79
N GLN A 28 3.88 -12.46 -27.66
CA GLN A 28 2.66 -12.19 -28.41
C GLN A 28 1.40 -12.18 -27.52
N ASP A 29 1.33 -13.02 -26.48
CA ASP A 29 0.18 -13.08 -25.58
C ASP A 29 -0.01 -11.79 -24.76
N PHE A 30 1.08 -11.14 -24.31
CA PHE A 30 0.98 -9.88 -23.55
C PHE A 30 0.53 -8.71 -24.43
N ASP A 31 1.02 -8.61 -25.64
CA ASP A 31 0.59 -7.56 -26.57
C ASP A 31 -0.89 -7.76 -26.97
N VAL A 32 -1.37 -9.00 -27.09
CA VAL A 32 -2.80 -9.30 -27.31
C VAL A 32 -3.66 -8.84 -26.13
N ILE A 33 -3.24 -9.09 -24.90
CA ILE A 33 -3.97 -8.63 -23.71
C ILE A 33 -3.91 -7.10 -23.60
N LYS A 34 -2.74 -6.49 -23.81
CA LYS A 34 -2.52 -5.05 -23.79
C LYS A 34 -3.49 -4.33 -24.75
N ASN A 35 -3.69 -4.87 -25.95
CA ASN A 35 -4.57 -4.31 -26.95
C ASN A 35 -6.07 -4.43 -26.62
N LYS A 36 -6.44 -5.30 -25.67
CA LYS A 36 -7.82 -5.42 -25.17
C LYS A 36 -8.14 -4.41 -24.05
N VAL A 37 -7.13 -3.80 -23.46
CA VAL A 37 -7.36 -2.76 -22.43
C VAL A 37 -7.83 -1.48 -23.10
N LYS A 38 -8.96 -0.95 -22.63
CA LYS A 38 -9.52 0.32 -23.05
C LYS A 38 -9.52 1.29 -21.89
N GLU A 39 -9.38 2.58 -22.17
CA GLU A 39 -9.42 3.62 -21.15
C GLU A 39 -10.39 4.74 -21.56
N HIS A 40 -11.03 5.36 -20.58
CA HIS A 40 -11.94 6.48 -20.72
C HIS A 40 -11.74 7.47 -19.56
N VAL A 41 -11.68 8.74 -19.87
CA VAL A 41 -11.58 9.82 -18.88
C VAL A 41 -12.85 10.65 -18.96
N LEU A 42 -13.59 10.71 -17.85
CA LEU A 42 -14.82 11.49 -17.75
C LEU A 42 -14.54 12.99 -17.81
N GLY A 43 -15.54 13.78 -18.13
CA GLY A 43 -15.45 15.24 -18.16
C GLY A 43 -15.05 15.88 -16.82
N ASN A 44 -15.27 15.21 -15.70
CA ASN A 44 -14.82 15.63 -14.35
C ASN A 44 -13.41 15.17 -13.99
N GLY A 45 -12.73 14.44 -14.88
CA GLY A 45 -11.35 13.99 -14.72
C GLY A 45 -11.17 12.58 -14.14
N MET A 46 -12.24 11.88 -13.73
CA MET A 46 -12.15 10.50 -13.25
C MET A 46 -11.78 9.55 -14.40
N LYS A 47 -10.84 8.63 -14.14
CA LYS A 47 -10.33 7.70 -15.15
C LYS A 47 -10.83 6.28 -14.93
N PHE A 48 -11.28 5.65 -16.01
CA PHE A 48 -11.67 4.24 -16.06
C PHE A 48 -10.76 3.46 -17.00
N ILE A 49 -10.28 2.29 -16.53
CA ILE A 49 -9.46 1.35 -17.30
C ILE A 49 -10.21 0.03 -17.31
N VAL A 50 -10.50 -0.50 -18.47
CA VAL A 50 -11.31 -1.71 -18.63
C VAL A 50 -10.53 -2.79 -19.38
N LEU A 51 -10.51 -4.01 -18.83
CA LEU A 51 -10.02 -5.19 -19.51
C LEU A 51 -11.13 -6.24 -19.60
N GLU A 52 -11.61 -6.49 -20.82
CA GLU A 52 -12.65 -7.48 -21.09
C GLU A 52 -12.10 -8.90 -20.99
N ARG A 53 -12.72 -9.73 -20.13
CA ARG A 53 -12.42 -11.15 -19.90
C ARG A 53 -13.71 -11.95 -19.73
N PRO A 54 -14.33 -12.43 -20.82
CA PRO A 54 -15.64 -13.09 -20.78
C PRO A 54 -15.57 -14.58 -20.36
N ASP A 55 -14.41 -15.06 -19.93
CA ASP A 55 -14.21 -16.49 -19.64
C ASP A 55 -14.99 -16.99 -18.42
N VAL A 56 -15.25 -16.09 -17.45
CA VAL A 56 -15.98 -16.37 -16.21
C VAL A 56 -16.93 -15.20 -15.92
N PRO A 57 -18.21 -15.44 -15.55
CA PRO A 57 -19.19 -14.38 -15.34
C PRO A 57 -18.98 -13.59 -14.03
N VAL A 58 -17.77 -13.07 -13.84
CA VAL A 58 -17.32 -12.29 -12.68
C VAL A 58 -16.54 -11.08 -13.13
N VAL A 59 -16.78 -9.96 -12.45
CA VAL A 59 -16.07 -8.70 -12.65
C VAL A 59 -15.42 -8.28 -11.35
N SER A 60 -14.16 -7.88 -11.43
CA SER A 60 -13.40 -7.29 -10.31
C SER A 60 -13.25 -5.80 -10.53
N PHE A 61 -13.49 -5.06 -9.47
CA PHE A 61 -13.43 -3.61 -9.41
C PHE A 61 -12.29 -3.20 -8.49
N HIS A 62 -11.54 -2.20 -8.91
CA HIS A 62 -10.50 -1.60 -8.10
C HIS A 62 -10.53 -0.09 -8.26
N THR A 63 -10.89 0.62 -7.19
CA THR A 63 -10.85 2.07 -7.12
C THR A 63 -9.58 2.50 -6.39
N TYR A 64 -8.75 3.29 -7.04
CA TYR A 64 -7.51 3.82 -6.52
C TYR A 64 -7.65 5.32 -6.26
N ALA A 65 -7.59 5.74 -5.01
CA ALA A 65 -7.47 7.14 -4.61
C ALA A 65 -5.99 7.47 -4.41
N ASP A 66 -5.47 8.46 -5.14
CA ASP A 66 -4.06 8.86 -5.12
C ASP A 66 -3.73 9.70 -3.88
N VAL A 67 -4.07 9.16 -2.71
CA VAL A 67 -3.92 9.78 -1.38
C VAL A 67 -3.71 8.72 -0.31
N GLY A 68 -2.67 8.91 0.51
CA GLY A 68 -2.35 8.08 1.67
C GLY A 68 -1.75 8.93 2.78
N SER A 69 -1.05 8.32 3.74
CA SER A 69 -0.51 9.08 4.87
C SER A 69 0.52 10.14 4.46
N ALA A 70 1.16 9.99 3.30
CA ALA A 70 2.12 11.00 2.82
C ALA A 70 1.49 12.38 2.53
N GLN A 71 0.18 12.47 2.33
CA GLN A 71 -0.54 13.73 2.14
C GLN A 71 -1.04 14.35 3.44
N GLU A 72 -0.85 13.68 4.56
CA GLU A 72 -1.26 14.17 5.87
C GLU A 72 -0.30 15.25 6.39
N VAL A 73 -0.83 16.12 7.23
CA VAL A 73 -0.04 17.14 7.92
C VAL A 73 -0.11 16.92 9.44
N SER A 74 0.89 17.41 10.16
CA SER A 74 0.90 17.35 11.62
C SER A 74 -0.38 17.94 12.20
N GLY A 75 -0.99 17.24 13.14
CA GLY A 75 -2.28 17.58 13.75
C GLY A 75 -3.45 16.74 13.25
N ILE A 76 -3.33 16.09 12.08
CA ILE A 76 -4.35 15.22 11.51
C ILE A 76 -3.76 13.91 10.96
N THR A 77 -2.62 13.46 11.47
CA THR A 77 -2.03 12.17 11.07
C THR A 77 -2.97 11.01 11.42
N GLY A 78 -3.10 10.03 10.52
CA GLY A 78 -4.04 8.92 10.63
C GLY A 78 -5.40 9.18 9.97
N ILE A 79 -5.63 10.37 9.41
CA ILE A 79 -6.92 10.74 8.80
C ILE A 79 -7.21 9.91 7.53
N SER A 80 -6.19 9.52 6.75
CA SER A 80 -6.37 8.67 5.56
C SER A 80 -6.89 7.29 5.94
N HIS A 81 -6.34 6.71 7.00
CA HIS A 81 -6.78 5.41 7.51
C HIS A 81 -8.17 5.49 8.15
N LEU A 82 -8.42 6.52 8.95
CA LEU A 82 -9.75 6.76 9.50
C LEU A 82 -10.81 6.93 8.40
N LEU A 83 -10.47 7.61 7.31
CA LEU A 83 -11.38 7.81 6.17
C LEU A 83 -11.63 6.50 5.41
N GLU A 84 -10.67 5.59 5.36
CA GLU A 84 -10.88 4.23 4.85
C GLU A 84 -11.98 3.51 5.62
N HIS A 85 -11.96 3.54 6.97
CA HIS A 85 -13.00 2.98 7.83
C HIS A 85 -14.36 3.62 7.57
N MET A 86 -14.37 4.95 7.36
CA MET A 86 -15.61 5.70 7.09
C MET A 86 -16.22 5.38 5.72
N ALA A 87 -15.45 4.85 4.77
CA ALA A 87 -15.91 4.59 3.40
C ALA A 87 -17.01 3.53 3.28
N PHE A 88 -17.17 2.68 4.29
CA PHE A 88 -18.20 1.62 4.33
C PHE A 88 -19.43 1.99 5.20
N LYS A 89 -19.45 3.20 5.75
CA LYS A 89 -20.56 3.67 6.60
C LYS A 89 -21.81 4.11 5.82
N GLY A 90 -21.72 4.06 4.49
CA GLY A 90 -22.83 4.35 3.59
C GLY A 90 -22.95 5.82 3.17
N THR A 91 -24.13 6.16 2.68
CA THR A 91 -24.42 7.44 2.01
C THR A 91 -25.66 8.09 2.61
N LYS A 92 -26.19 9.10 1.94
CA LYS A 92 -27.48 9.72 2.34
C LYS A 92 -28.69 8.77 2.18
N THR A 93 -28.55 7.70 1.40
CA THR A 93 -29.61 6.74 1.10
C THR A 93 -29.35 5.35 1.67
N VAL A 94 -28.09 4.97 1.86
CA VAL A 94 -27.66 3.68 2.39
C VAL A 94 -27.05 3.86 3.78
N GLY A 95 -27.38 3.00 4.72
CA GLY A 95 -26.84 3.03 6.08
C GLY A 95 -27.67 3.88 7.06
N THR A 96 -28.83 4.38 6.65
CA THR A 96 -29.69 5.22 7.50
C THR A 96 -31.17 4.87 7.36
N LYS A 97 -31.94 5.09 8.42
CA LYS A 97 -33.42 5.03 8.40
C LYS A 97 -34.03 6.34 7.95
N ASP A 98 -33.42 7.47 8.29
CA ASP A 98 -33.86 8.82 7.94
C ASP A 98 -32.66 9.78 7.98
N PHE A 99 -32.10 10.09 6.81
CA PHE A 99 -30.94 10.98 6.72
C PHE A 99 -31.26 12.43 7.15
N GLY A 100 -32.49 12.91 6.94
CA GLY A 100 -32.87 14.27 7.32
C GLY A 100 -32.77 14.49 8.83
N VAL A 101 -33.24 13.53 9.62
CA VAL A 101 -33.14 13.55 11.08
C VAL A 101 -31.70 13.26 11.53
N GLU A 102 -31.02 12.29 10.90
CA GLU A 102 -29.64 11.92 11.20
C GLU A 102 -28.69 13.11 11.02
N ALA A 103 -28.78 13.83 9.90
CA ALA A 103 -27.91 14.98 9.61
C ALA A 103 -27.95 16.05 10.71
N ALA A 104 -29.14 16.37 11.21
CA ALA A 104 -29.32 17.34 12.31
C ALA A 104 -28.65 16.85 13.61
N LEU A 105 -28.72 15.55 13.90
CA LEU A 105 -28.05 14.96 15.08
C LEU A 105 -26.52 14.95 14.92
N LEU A 106 -26.01 14.63 13.73
CA LEU A 106 -24.58 14.68 13.43
C LEU A 106 -24.03 16.10 13.61
N ASP A 107 -24.73 17.13 13.13
CA ASP A 107 -24.33 18.52 13.30
C ASP A 107 -24.40 18.95 14.77
N GLN A 108 -25.41 18.48 15.51
CA GLN A 108 -25.48 18.71 16.97
C GLN A 108 -24.30 18.06 17.70
N MET A 109 -23.94 16.83 17.34
CA MET A 109 -22.78 16.13 17.91
C MET A 109 -21.48 16.90 17.68
N ASP A 110 -21.27 17.44 16.46
CA ASP A 110 -20.08 18.24 16.14
C ASP A 110 -19.99 19.51 17.02
N GLN A 111 -21.11 20.20 17.18
CA GLN A 111 -21.18 21.39 18.01
C GLN A 111 -20.90 21.09 19.49
N LEU A 112 -21.51 20.02 20.02
CA LEU A 112 -21.31 19.59 21.41
C LEU A 112 -19.86 19.13 21.64
N TYR A 113 -19.28 18.37 20.71
CA TYR A 113 -17.89 17.94 20.79
C TYR A 113 -16.92 19.11 20.73
N ALA A 114 -17.18 20.10 19.89
CA ALA A 114 -16.36 21.32 19.83
C ALA A 114 -16.39 22.12 21.15
N GLN A 115 -17.57 22.23 21.78
CA GLN A 115 -17.73 22.88 23.08
C GLN A 115 -17.04 22.08 24.20
N LEU A 116 -17.24 20.77 24.25
CA LEU A 116 -16.63 19.85 25.19
C LEU A 116 -15.10 19.91 25.11
N SER A 117 -14.56 19.79 23.89
CA SER A 117 -13.12 19.84 23.65
C SER A 117 -12.50 21.21 24.01
N ARG A 118 -13.25 22.30 23.84
CA ARG A 118 -12.80 23.65 24.25
C ARG A 118 -12.75 23.77 25.77
N GLU A 119 -13.79 23.28 26.46
CA GLU A 119 -13.86 23.34 27.92
C GLU A 119 -12.80 22.47 28.58
N GLN A 120 -12.60 21.24 28.09
CA GLN A 120 -11.54 20.33 28.58
C GLN A 120 -10.13 20.91 28.45
N ARG A 121 -9.90 21.81 27.49
CA ARG A 121 -8.61 22.46 27.24
C ARG A 121 -8.50 23.89 27.85
N ALA A 122 -9.52 24.35 28.52
CA ALA A 122 -9.50 25.66 29.18
C ALA A 122 -8.43 25.69 30.28
N VAL A 123 -7.88 26.84 30.53
CA VAL A 123 -6.89 27.06 31.64
C VAL A 123 -7.48 26.65 32.99
N ASN A 124 -8.77 26.93 33.17
CA ASN A 124 -9.54 26.54 34.36
C ASN A 124 -10.80 25.80 33.90
N PRO A 125 -10.72 24.48 33.65
CA PRO A 125 -11.85 23.71 33.16
C PRO A 125 -12.95 23.60 34.22
N ASP A 126 -14.19 23.84 33.80
CA ASP A 126 -15.37 23.65 34.65
C ASP A 126 -15.85 22.20 34.56
N SER A 127 -15.60 21.42 35.60
CA SER A 127 -15.96 20.00 35.64
C SER A 127 -17.47 19.78 35.52
N ALA A 128 -18.32 20.64 36.07
CA ALA A 128 -19.78 20.50 35.98
C ALA A 128 -20.26 20.74 34.55
N LYS A 129 -19.67 21.75 33.90
CA LYS A 129 -19.97 22.04 32.48
C LYS A 129 -19.47 20.95 31.57
N ILE A 130 -18.28 20.36 31.80
CA ILE A 130 -17.75 19.21 31.06
C ILE A 130 -18.71 18.02 31.19
N THR A 131 -19.15 17.69 32.40
CA THR A 131 -20.10 16.60 32.63
C THR A 131 -21.42 16.83 31.88
N ALA A 132 -21.98 18.03 31.98
CA ALA A 132 -23.23 18.37 31.30
C ALA A 132 -23.11 18.31 29.75
N LEU A 133 -21.98 18.77 29.19
CA LEU A 133 -21.72 18.69 27.75
C LEU A 133 -21.51 17.23 27.30
N GLN A 134 -20.82 16.41 28.09
CA GLN A 134 -20.64 14.99 27.81
C GLN A 134 -21.97 14.26 27.80
N GLU A 135 -22.85 14.47 28.78
CA GLU A 135 -24.19 13.86 28.82
C GLU A 135 -25.03 14.24 27.61
N GLN A 136 -24.99 15.51 27.18
CA GLN A 136 -25.69 15.96 25.98
C GLN A 136 -25.14 15.32 24.72
N PHE A 137 -23.81 15.24 24.60
CA PHE A 137 -23.12 14.58 23.50
C PHE A 137 -23.49 13.10 23.41
N ASP A 138 -23.43 12.36 24.53
CA ASP A 138 -23.76 10.94 24.59
C ASP A 138 -25.22 10.67 24.23
N LYS A 139 -26.12 11.56 24.64
CA LYS A 139 -27.54 11.50 24.26
C LYS A 139 -27.75 11.71 22.76
N ALA A 140 -27.08 12.70 22.16
CA ALA A 140 -27.16 12.95 20.72
C ALA A 140 -26.55 11.78 19.92
N LYS A 141 -25.39 11.28 20.37
CA LYS A 141 -24.70 10.11 19.81
C LYS A 141 -25.61 8.86 19.80
N LYS A 142 -26.26 8.57 20.92
CA LYS A 142 -27.22 7.47 21.02
C LYS A 142 -28.42 7.65 20.06
N ALA A 143 -28.97 8.84 19.98
CA ALA A 143 -30.10 9.13 19.09
C ALA A 143 -29.70 9.00 17.61
N ALA A 144 -28.51 9.44 17.23
CA ALA A 144 -27.98 9.25 15.87
C ALA A 144 -27.78 7.76 15.56
N HIS A 145 -27.21 7.00 16.49
CA HIS A 145 -26.99 5.55 16.30
C HIS A 145 -28.30 4.76 16.13
N GLU A 146 -29.40 5.17 16.75
CA GLU A 146 -30.73 4.55 16.57
C GLU A 146 -31.24 4.67 15.12
N LEU A 147 -30.74 5.64 14.34
CA LEU A 147 -31.07 5.81 12.92
C LEU A 147 -30.17 5.01 12.00
N VAL A 148 -29.03 4.54 12.47
CA VAL A 148 -28.08 3.80 11.66
C VAL A 148 -28.61 2.41 11.33
N LYS A 149 -28.42 1.99 10.09
CA LYS A 149 -28.50 0.60 9.64
C LYS A 149 -27.07 0.08 9.52
N VAL A 150 -26.59 -0.51 10.60
CA VAL A 150 -25.20 -0.96 10.72
C VAL A 150 -24.87 -1.97 9.63
N GLY A 151 -23.77 -1.75 8.90
CA GLY A 151 -23.26 -2.68 7.89
C GLY A 151 -24.04 -2.71 6.56
N GLU A 152 -25.17 -1.96 6.42
CA GLU A 152 -26.06 -2.05 5.23
C GLU A 152 -25.28 -1.93 3.91
N TYR A 153 -24.26 -1.08 3.82
CA TYR A 153 -23.46 -0.92 2.60
C TYR A 153 -22.73 -2.23 2.20
N SER A 154 -22.11 -2.88 3.15
CA SER A 154 -21.41 -4.15 2.94
C SER A 154 -22.38 -5.29 2.72
N ASP A 155 -23.48 -5.35 3.50
CA ASP A 155 -24.52 -6.37 3.38
C ASP A 155 -25.16 -6.35 1.99
N MET A 156 -25.46 -5.16 1.46
CA MET A 156 -26.00 -5.01 0.10
C MET A 156 -25.06 -5.57 -0.97
N LEU A 157 -23.76 -5.37 -0.84
CA LEU A 157 -22.77 -5.93 -1.75
C LEU A 157 -22.71 -7.47 -1.62
N ASP A 158 -22.70 -7.99 -0.41
CA ASP A 158 -22.65 -9.43 -0.14
C ASP A 158 -23.91 -10.15 -0.65
N GLU A 159 -25.11 -9.57 -0.45
CA GLU A 159 -26.39 -10.07 -0.96
C GLU A 159 -26.42 -10.12 -2.50
N GLN A 160 -25.72 -9.21 -3.17
CA GLN A 160 -25.56 -9.23 -4.63
C GLN A 160 -24.44 -10.17 -5.12
N GLY A 161 -23.90 -10.99 -4.24
CA GLY A 161 -22.86 -11.97 -4.55
C GLY A 161 -21.43 -11.41 -4.51
N GLY A 162 -21.25 -10.30 -3.81
CA GLY A 162 -19.94 -9.67 -3.59
C GLY A 162 -18.93 -10.63 -2.95
N ARG A 163 -17.66 -10.52 -3.38
CA ARG A 163 -16.56 -11.29 -2.79
C ARG A 163 -15.32 -10.41 -2.71
N GLY A 164 -14.59 -10.58 -1.60
CA GLY A 164 -13.33 -9.88 -1.40
C GLY A 164 -13.50 -8.37 -1.27
N LEU A 165 -14.66 -7.92 -0.75
CA LEU A 165 -14.85 -6.53 -0.36
C LEU A 165 -13.80 -6.20 0.70
N ASN A 166 -12.95 -5.25 0.38
CA ASN A 166 -11.89 -4.78 1.27
C ASN A 166 -11.43 -3.39 0.86
N ALA A 167 -10.76 -2.72 1.78
CA ALA A 167 -9.97 -1.52 1.49
C ALA A 167 -8.62 -1.62 2.20
N TYR A 168 -7.68 -0.80 1.79
CA TYR A 168 -6.43 -0.63 2.49
C TYR A 168 -5.80 0.72 2.17
N THR A 169 -5.21 1.31 3.19
CA THR A 169 -4.45 2.55 3.10
C THR A 169 -2.98 2.26 3.33
N ASN A 170 -2.14 2.88 2.53
CA ASN A 170 -0.70 2.90 2.72
C ASN A 170 -0.18 4.34 2.65
N SER A 171 1.12 4.53 2.68
CA SER A 171 1.68 5.88 2.61
C SER A 171 1.35 6.63 1.32
N ASP A 172 1.07 5.92 0.22
CA ASP A 172 0.89 6.52 -1.11
C ASP A 172 -0.56 6.61 -1.57
N ALA A 173 -1.44 5.73 -1.06
CA ALA A 173 -2.78 5.54 -1.63
C ALA A 173 -3.77 4.91 -0.66
N THR A 174 -5.06 5.18 -0.88
CA THR A 174 -6.19 4.43 -0.34
C THR A 174 -6.89 3.70 -1.48
N GLN A 175 -7.16 2.41 -1.31
CA GLN A 175 -7.61 1.54 -2.38
C GLN A 175 -8.80 0.72 -1.93
N TYR A 176 -9.79 0.55 -2.81
CA TYR A 176 -11.03 -0.19 -2.57
C TYR A 176 -11.17 -1.29 -3.59
N ILE A 177 -11.46 -2.50 -3.14
CA ILE A 177 -11.55 -3.69 -3.99
C ILE A 177 -12.83 -4.47 -3.71
N THR A 178 -13.43 -5.00 -4.75
CA THR A 178 -14.50 -6.00 -4.67
C THR A 178 -14.62 -6.75 -5.98
N SER A 179 -15.29 -7.91 -5.96
CA SER A 179 -15.68 -8.64 -7.16
C SER A 179 -17.14 -9.02 -7.07
N LEU A 180 -17.87 -8.90 -8.18
CA LEU A 180 -19.30 -9.20 -8.28
C LEU A 180 -19.58 -10.07 -9.50
N PRO A 181 -20.72 -10.78 -9.54
CA PRO A 181 -21.23 -11.37 -10.78
C PRO A 181 -21.38 -10.30 -11.87
N SER A 182 -21.12 -10.65 -13.13
CA SER A 182 -21.10 -9.68 -14.24
C SER A 182 -22.43 -8.95 -14.45
N ASN A 183 -23.55 -9.60 -14.14
CA ASN A 183 -24.89 -8.99 -14.18
C ASN A 183 -25.17 -7.97 -13.04
N ARG A 184 -24.18 -7.67 -12.20
CA ARG A 184 -24.24 -6.68 -11.11
C ARG A 184 -23.38 -5.44 -11.38
N LEU A 185 -22.91 -5.26 -12.60
CA LEU A 185 -22.10 -4.10 -13.00
C LEU A 185 -22.82 -2.78 -12.66
N GLU A 186 -24.07 -2.60 -13.08
CA GLU A 186 -24.83 -1.38 -12.83
C GLU A 186 -25.08 -1.13 -11.35
N PHE A 187 -25.32 -2.19 -10.58
CA PHE A 187 -25.44 -2.10 -9.12
C PHE A 187 -24.16 -1.54 -8.50
N TRP A 188 -22.99 -2.04 -8.90
CA TRP A 188 -21.71 -1.50 -8.44
C TRP A 188 -21.53 -0.04 -8.84
N MET A 189 -21.86 0.32 -10.10
CA MET A 189 -21.77 1.71 -10.57
C MET A 189 -22.60 2.66 -9.70
N ALA A 190 -23.81 2.24 -9.33
CA ALA A 190 -24.70 3.03 -8.46
C ALA A 190 -24.12 3.19 -7.06
N MET A 191 -23.71 2.09 -6.43
CA MET A 191 -23.18 2.08 -5.06
C MET A 191 -21.88 2.86 -4.93
N GLU A 192 -20.92 2.59 -5.84
CA GLU A 192 -19.60 3.22 -5.81
C GLU A 192 -19.69 4.73 -6.11
N SER A 193 -20.48 5.12 -7.11
CA SER A 193 -20.67 6.55 -7.43
C SER A 193 -21.35 7.32 -6.29
N ASP A 194 -22.35 6.70 -5.60
CA ASP A 194 -23.05 7.34 -4.48
C ASP A 194 -22.13 7.52 -3.28
N ARG A 195 -21.22 6.58 -3.02
CA ARG A 195 -20.21 6.69 -1.97
C ARG A 195 -19.31 7.92 -2.14
N PHE A 196 -18.93 8.26 -3.36
CA PHE A 196 -18.11 9.45 -3.64
C PHE A 196 -18.93 10.73 -3.80
N LEU A 197 -20.20 10.62 -4.23
CA LEU A 197 -21.08 11.77 -4.42
C LEU A 197 -21.71 12.25 -3.11
N ASN A 198 -22.16 11.31 -2.28
CA ASN A 198 -22.95 11.56 -1.08
C ASN A 198 -22.41 10.88 0.17
N PRO A 199 -21.09 10.98 0.49
CA PRO A 199 -20.55 10.33 1.67
C PRO A 199 -21.18 10.88 2.94
N VAL A 200 -21.48 10.00 3.88
CA VAL A 200 -21.93 10.37 5.22
C VAL A 200 -21.02 9.72 6.24
N PHE A 201 -20.29 10.55 6.96
CA PHE A 201 -19.35 10.10 8.00
C PHE A 201 -20.10 9.89 9.32
N ARG A 202 -21.07 8.94 9.30
CA ARG A 202 -21.81 8.49 10.50
C ARG A 202 -20.93 7.58 11.34
N GLU A 203 -21.25 7.47 12.62
CA GLU A 203 -20.43 6.68 13.57
C GLU A 203 -18.95 7.13 13.61
N PHE A 204 -18.68 8.39 13.25
CA PHE A 204 -17.31 8.95 13.21
C PHE A 204 -16.57 8.78 14.54
N PHE A 205 -17.21 9.06 15.66
CA PHE A 205 -16.57 9.01 16.97
C PHE A 205 -16.28 7.56 17.39
N GLU A 206 -17.16 6.63 17.03
CA GLU A 206 -16.99 5.20 17.25
C GLU A 206 -15.79 4.67 16.44
N GLU A 207 -15.73 4.99 15.15
CA GLU A 207 -14.63 4.55 14.29
C GLU A 207 -13.29 5.18 14.69
N ARG A 208 -13.30 6.42 15.10
CA ARG A 208 -12.11 7.06 15.66
C ARG A 208 -11.60 6.32 16.90
N ASP A 209 -12.50 5.89 17.78
CA ASP A 209 -12.15 5.11 18.96
C ASP A 209 -11.61 3.71 18.57
N VAL A 210 -12.15 3.08 17.51
CA VAL A 210 -11.62 1.83 16.93
C VAL A 210 -10.19 2.03 16.41
N VAL A 211 -9.95 3.07 15.60
CA VAL A 211 -8.60 3.36 15.08
C VAL A 211 -7.61 3.69 16.22
N MET A 212 -8.04 4.39 17.27
CA MET A 212 -7.20 4.60 18.45
C MET A 212 -6.85 3.29 19.16
N GLU A 213 -7.80 2.33 19.24
CA GLU A 213 -7.53 1.03 19.83
C GLU A 213 -6.61 0.19 18.93
N GLU A 214 -6.78 0.22 17.61
CA GLU A 214 -5.85 -0.42 16.68
C GLU A 214 -4.43 0.12 16.84
N ARG A 215 -4.27 1.44 16.95
CA ARG A 215 -2.96 2.04 17.25
C ARG A 215 -2.41 1.54 18.58
N ARG A 216 -3.24 1.50 19.62
CA ARG A 216 -2.83 1.00 20.94
C ARG A 216 -2.31 -0.43 20.85
N LEU A 217 -3.05 -1.29 20.14
CA LEU A 217 -2.70 -2.70 19.96
C LEU A 217 -1.51 -2.93 19.02
N GLY A 218 -1.40 -2.15 17.92
CA GLY A 218 -0.38 -2.35 16.90
C GLY A 218 0.93 -1.62 17.16
N VAL A 219 0.89 -0.47 17.83
CA VAL A 219 2.07 0.38 18.06
C VAL A 219 2.40 0.47 19.54
N GLU A 220 1.48 0.97 20.40
CA GLU A 220 1.84 1.34 21.76
C GLU A 220 2.15 0.14 22.65
N THR A 221 1.49 -1.02 22.44
CA THR A 221 1.74 -2.26 23.20
C THR A 221 2.69 -3.24 22.49
N GLN A 222 3.08 -2.94 21.24
CA GLN A 222 3.97 -3.81 20.46
C GLN A 222 5.37 -3.17 20.31
N PRO A 223 6.42 -3.79 20.84
CA PRO A 223 7.80 -3.30 20.69
C PRO A 223 8.22 -3.12 19.22
N THR A 224 7.75 -4.02 18.35
CA THR A 224 8.01 -3.91 16.90
C THR A 224 7.31 -2.72 16.27
N GLY A 225 6.08 -2.39 16.68
CA GLY A 225 5.36 -1.21 16.23
C GLY A 225 6.07 0.07 16.65
N LYS A 226 6.50 0.16 17.92
CA LYS A 226 7.32 1.29 18.42
C LYS A 226 8.61 1.44 17.62
N LEU A 227 9.30 0.32 17.35
CA LEU A 227 10.52 0.34 16.55
C LEU A 227 10.28 0.90 15.15
N VAL A 228 9.21 0.49 14.48
CA VAL A 228 8.89 0.95 13.12
C VAL A 228 8.55 2.44 13.12
N GLU A 229 7.73 2.91 14.06
CA GLU A 229 7.39 4.33 14.20
C GLU A 229 8.63 5.18 14.43
N ASP A 230 9.46 4.85 15.42
CA ASP A 230 10.68 5.59 15.74
C ASP A 230 11.72 5.49 14.61
N PHE A 231 11.77 4.34 13.94
CA PHE A 231 12.66 4.14 12.81
C PHE A 231 12.32 5.08 11.64
N PHE A 232 11.05 5.22 11.28
CA PHE A 232 10.64 6.16 10.23
C PHE A 232 10.92 7.60 10.63
N ALA A 233 10.59 7.97 11.86
CA ALA A 233 10.84 9.33 12.38
C ALA A 233 12.32 9.72 12.32
N VAL A 234 13.24 8.75 12.46
CA VAL A 234 14.68 8.96 12.37
C VAL A 234 15.17 8.84 10.92
N ALA A 235 14.63 7.91 10.14
CA ALA A 235 15.04 7.69 8.75
C ALA A 235 14.68 8.89 7.85
N PHE A 236 13.49 9.45 8.02
CA PHE A 236 13.02 10.58 7.22
C PHE A 236 12.99 11.87 8.05
N LYS A 237 13.78 12.84 7.66
CA LYS A 237 13.88 14.13 8.36
C LYS A 237 12.79 15.12 7.95
N ALA A 238 12.44 15.12 6.66
CA ALA A 238 11.56 16.12 6.08
C ALA A 238 10.36 15.51 5.35
N HIS A 239 10.58 14.38 4.65
CA HIS A 239 9.52 13.76 3.87
C HIS A 239 8.45 13.14 4.79
N PRO A 240 7.13 13.26 4.49
CA PRO A 240 6.04 12.70 5.29
C PRO A 240 6.09 11.19 5.52
N TYR A 241 6.93 10.46 4.84
CA TYR A 241 7.22 9.05 5.17
C TYR A 241 7.81 8.85 6.57
N HIS A 242 8.01 9.94 7.33
CA HIS A 242 8.49 9.88 8.71
C HIS A 242 7.44 9.41 9.73
N HIS A 243 6.17 9.30 9.37
CA HIS A 243 5.12 8.78 10.25
C HIS A 243 4.37 7.60 9.63
N GLU A 244 3.79 6.76 10.49
CA GLU A 244 3.00 5.61 10.07
C GLU A 244 1.58 5.99 9.63
N VAL A 245 0.98 5.10 8.85
CA VAL A 245 -0.39 5.24 8.31
C VAL A 245 -1.44 5.38 9.41
N ILE A 246 -1.22 4.70 10.56
CA ILE A 246 -2.15 4.76 11.70
C ILE A 246 -2.19 6.15 12.37
N GLY A 247 -1.19 7.01 12.13
CA GLY A 247 -1.09 8.34 12.71
C GLY A 247 -0.73 8.37 14.20
N HIS A 248 -0.58 9.57 14.77
CA HIS A 248 -0.25 9.73 16.18
C HIS A 248 -1.50 9.76 17.06
N MET A 249 -1.44 9.16 18.24
CA MET A 249 -2.56 9.14 19.20
C MET A 249 -3.08 10.54 19.55
N SER A 250 -2.17 11.53 19.66
CA SER A 250 -2.54 12.92 19.94
C SER A 250 -3.40 13.54 18.83
N ASP A 251 -3.16 13.18 17.59
CA ASP A 251 -3.86 13.68 16.43
C ASP A 251 -5.21 12.97 16.31
N LEU A 252 -5.22 11.63 16.38
CA LEU A 252 -6.44 10.83 16.34
C LEU A 252 -7.48 11.31 17.36
N ARG A 253 -7.06 11.64 18.59
CA ARG A 253 -7.96 12.20 19.62
C ARG A 253 -8.56 13.55 19.24
N ARG A 254 -7.97 14.27 18.29
CA ARG A 254 -8.36 15.65 17.92
C ARG A 254 -9.01 15.77 16.57
N ILE A 255 -8.80 14.79 15.68
CA ILE A 255 -9.48 14.75 14.38
C ILE A 255 -10.99 14.87 14.62
N THR A 256 -11.61 15.75 13.84
CA THR A 256 -13.04 16.00 13.85
C THR A 256 -13.70 15.48 12.57
N ARG A 257 -15.02 15.31 12.60
CA ARG A 257 -15.76 14.95 11.38
C ARG A 257 -15.61 16.00 10.28
N GLN A 258 -15.43 17.26 10.64
CA GLN A 258 -15.16 18.35 9.70
C GLN A 258 -13.79 18.19 9.01
N ASP A 259 -12.75 17.81 9.75
CA ASP A 259 -11.43 17.53 9.16
C ASP A 259 -11.52 16.40 8.12
N VAL A 260 -12.27 15.33 8.43
CA VAL A 260 -12.51 14.21 7.49
C VAL A 260 -13.28 14.69 6.25
N GLN A 261 -14.29 15.53 6.40
CA GLN A 261 -15.04 16.10 5.28
C GLN A 261 -14.14 16.99 4.38
N GLU A 262 -13.28 17.81 4.98
CA GLU A 262 -12.34 18.65 4.24
C GLU A 262 -11.29 17.81 3.51
N TYR A 263 -10.75 16.81 4.19
CA TYR A 263 -9.78 15.88 3.60
C TYR A 263 -10.38 15.11 2.44
N PHE A 264 -11.58 14.57 2.60
CA PHE A 264 -12.31 13.88 1.54
C PHE A 264 -12.54 14.82 0.34
N ARG A 265 -13.07 16.02 0.55
CA ARG A 265 -13.33 16.98 -0.52
C ARG A 265 -12.07 17.36 -1.29
N THR A 266 -10.92 17.42 -0.61
CA THR A 266 -9.64 17.77 -1.21
C THR A 266 -9.06 16.63 -2.02
N TYR A 267 -9.01 15.43 -1.46
CA TYR A 267 -8.22 14.33 -2.01
C TYR A 267 -9.04 13.26 -2.75
N TYR A 268 -10.35 13.17 -2.51
CA TYR A 268 -11.23 12.23 -3.20
C TYR A 268 -11.99 12.88 -4.37
N SER A 269 -11.38 13.91 -4.96
CA SER A 269 -11.88 14.52 -6.19
C SER A 269 -11.78 13.54 -7.37
N PRO A 270 -12.72 13.61 -8.35
CA PRO A 270 -12.71 12.69 -9.51
C PRO A 270 -11.37 12.62 -10.23
N SER A 271 -10.70 13.76 -10.42
CA SER A 271 -9.39 13.83 -11.07
C SER A 271 -8.25 13.12 -10.32
N ASN A 272 -8.48 12.71 -9.05
CA ASN A 272 -7.54 11.99 -8.21
C ASN A 272 -7.93 10.51 -8.03
N LEU A 273 -8.98 10.05 -8.73
CA LEU A 273 -9.50 8.69 -8.68
C LEU A 273 -9.26 7.98 -10.01
N THR A 274 -8.74 6.78 -9.95
CA THR A 274 -8.62 5.88 -11.11
C THR A 274 -9.29 4.54 -10.79
N VAL A 275 -10.17 4.10 -11.66
CA VAL A 275 -10.89 2.83 -11.53
C VAL A 275 -10.42 1.85 -12.58
N ALA A 276 -10.09 0.62 -12.18
CA ALA A 276 -9.93 -0.49 -13.12
C ALA A 276 -11.04 -1.52 -12.93
N ILE A 277 -11.60 -1.96 -14.06
CA ILE A 277 -12.66 -2.96 -14.14
C ILE A 277 -12.18 -4.08 -15.03
N VAL A 278 -12.07 -5.29 -14.48
CA VAL A 278 -11.53 -6.46 -15.19
C VAL A 278 -12.49 -7.62 -15.06
N GLY A 279 -12.93 -8.18 -16.17
CA GLY A 279 -13.83 -9.34 -16.15
C GLY A 279 -14.79 -9.40 -17.32
N ASP A 280 -15.91 -10.09 -17.10
CA ASP A 280 -16.96 -10.30 -18.10
C ASP A 280 -17.84 -9.04 -18.24
N VAL A 281 -17.31 -8.09 -18.96
CA VAL A 281 -17.95 -6.80 -19.29
C VAL A 281 -17.58 -6.37 -20.71
N LYS A 282 -18.38 -5.47 -21.28
CA LYS A 282 -18.03 -4.72 -22.50
C LYS A 282 -17.60 -3.32 -22.09
N ALA A 283 -16.48 -2.86 -22.57
CA ALA A 283 -15.92 -1.57 -22.22
C ALA A 283 -16.87 -0.41 -22.58
N GLU A 284 -17.58 -0.51 -23.69
CA GLU A 284 -18.56 0.50 -24.14
C GLU A 284 -19.73 0.65 -23.15
N ASP A 285 -20.23 -0.48 -22.62
CA ASP A 285 -21.29 -0.46 -21.61
C ASP A 285 -20.77 0.16 -20.29
N VAL A 286 -19.54 -0.23 -19.89
CA VAL A 286 -18.87 0.35 -18.71
C VAL A 286 -18.73 1.86 -18.84
N PHE A 287 -18.25 2.35 -19.97
CA PHE A 287 -18.03 3.80 -20.18
C PHE A 287 -19.34 4.56 -20.20
N THR A 288 -20.38 4.04 -20.83
CA THR A 288 -21.71 4.63 -20.83
C THR A 288 -22.28 4.74 -19.41
N MET A 289 -22.14 3.69 -18.61
CA MET A 289 -22.55 3.69 -17.21
C MET A 289 -21.67 4.64 -16.38
N ALA A 290 -20.36 4.67 -16.61
CA ALA A 290 -19.46 5.58 -15.92
C ALA A 290 -19.84 7.05 -16.17
N ASP A 291 -20.15 7.42 -17.42
CA ASP A 291 -20.64 8.74 -17.76
C ASP A 291 -21.96 9.06 -17.06
N THR A 292 -22.89 8.07 -16.95
CA THR A 292 -24.20 8.25 -16.30
C THR A 292 -24.07 8.44 -14.79
N TYR A 293 -23.27 7.61 -14.14
CA TYR A 293 -23.23 7.54 -12.67
C TYR A 293 -22.18 8.48 -12.06
N PHE A 294 -20.98 8.53 -12.61
CA PHE A 294 -19.85 9.23 -11.98
C PHE A 294 -19.67 10.67 -12.48
N SER A 295 -20.20 11.05 -13.64
CA SER A 295 -20.15 12.46 -14.08
C SER A 295 -20.99 13.40 -13.20
N ARG A 296 -21.85 12.86 -12.34
CA ARG A 296 -22.59 13.62 -11.32
C ARG A 296 -21.71 14.12 -10.18
N ILE A 297 -20.53 13.51 -9.98
CA ILE A 297 -19.59 13.94 -8.96
C ILE A 297 -18.95 15.26 -9.43
N PRO A 298 -19.02 16.34 -8.62
CA PRO A 298 -18.48 17.63 -9.01
C PRO A 298 -16.98 17.56 -9.35
N SER A 299 -16.58 18.18 -10.45
CA SER A 299 -15.16 18.30 -10.79
C SER A 299 -14.44 19.19 -9.79
N ALA A 300 -13.22 18.81 -9.44
CA ALA A 300 -12.31 19.60 -8.63
C ALA A 300 -10.88 19.48 -9.20
N PRO A 301 -10.03 20.49 -8.95
CA PRO A 301 -8.63 20.40 -9.36
C PRO A 301 -7.97 19.15 -8.77
N LYS A 302 -7.07 18.53 -9.53
CA LYS A 302 -6.24 17.46 -8.99
C LYS A 302 -5.38 18.03 -7.85
N PRO A 303 -5.29 17.35 -6.69
CA PRO A 303 -4.43 17.78 -5.60
C PRO A 303 -2.99 17.99 -6.06
N GLU A 304 -2.33 18.99 -5.51
CA GLU A 304 -0.91 19.21 -5.80
C GLU A 304 -0.07 18.02 -5.31
N ARG A 305 0.97 17.72 -6.08
CA ARG A 305 1.95 16.73 -5.64
C ARG A 305 2.71 17.24 -4.44
N LEU A 306 3.09 16.31 -3.56
CA LEU A 306 3.97 16.63 -2.45
C LEU A 306 5.27 17.27 -2.95
N ARG A 307 5.60 18.44 -2.38
CA ARG A 307 6.79 19.22 -2.78
C ARG A 307 7.99 18.97 -1.88
N THR A 308 7.75 18.42 -0.68
CA THR A 308 8.82 18.18 0.29
C THR A 308 9.67 17.00 -0.18
N GLU A 309 10.96 17.24 -0.31
CA GLU A 309 11.95 16.22 -0.64
C GLU A 309 12.76 15.86 0.59
N GLU A 310 13.10 14.58 0.76
CA GLU A 310 14.01 14.17 1.82
C GLU A 310 15.44 14.63 1.49
N PRO A 311 16.10 15.38 2.36
CA PRO A 311 17.47 15.82 2.13
C PRO A 311 18.47 14.67 2.22
N GLU A 312 19.61 14.81 1.54
CA GLU A 312 20.70 13.84 1.62
C GLU A 312 21.13 13.59 3.07
N GLN A 313 21.30 12.32 3.41
CA GLN A 313 21.78 11.91 4.72
C GLN A 313 23.31 11.99 4.80
N TRP A 314 23.85 12.72 5.81
CA TRP A 314 25.27 12.98 5.97
C TRP A 314 26.00 12.02 6.91
N GLY A 315 25.28 11.19 7.66
CA GLY A 315 25.83 10.23 8.60
C GLY A 315 24.85 9.14 8.98
N GLU A 316 25.34 8.05 9.54
CA GLU A 316 24.50 6.97 10.06
C GLU A 316 23.57 7.51 11.16
N ARG A 317 22.32 7.09 11.11
CA ARG A 317 21.30 7.39 12.14
C ARG A 317 20.96 6.11 12.90
N ARG A 318 20.61 6.25 14.18
CA ARG A 318 20.24 5.10 15.03
C ARG A 318 19.07 5.44 15.92
N VAL A 319 18.26 4.43 16.17
CA VAL A 319 17.21 4.43 17.18
C VAL A 319 17.17 3.08 17.89
N THR A 320 16.94 3.12 19.19
CA THR A 320 16.89 1.92 20.04
C THR A 320 15.61 1.96 20.87
N VAL A 321 14.86 0.88 20.82
CA VAL A 321 13.69 0.65 21.68
C VAL A 321 14.09 -0.36 22.76
N GLU A 322 14.03 0.05 24.03
CA GLU A 322 14.21 -0.85 25.16
C GLU A 322 12.88 -1.51 25.50
N ALA A 323 12.80 -2.83 25.45
CA ALA A 323 11.58 -3.57 25.74
C ALA A 323 11.87 -5.01 26.17
N GLN A 324 10.99 -5.59 26.98
CA GLN A 324 11.01 -7.03 27.28
C GLN A 324 10.42 -7.82 26.10
N ALA A 325 11.18 -7.89 25.02
CA ALA A 325 10.78 -8.53 23.78
C ALA A 325 11.96 -9.23 23.11
N GLN A 326 11.66 -10.06 22.12
CA GLN A 326 12.70 -10.64 21.27
C GLN A 326 13.48 -9.52 20.57
N PRO A 327 14.81 -9.53 20.62
CA PRO A 327 15.62 -8.57 19.91
C PRO A 327 15.29 -8.56 18.40
N MET A 328 15.31 -7.39 17.81
CA MET A 328 15.10 -7.19 16.37
C MET A 328 16.03 -6.10 15.87
N LEU A 329 16.56 -6.29 14.68
CA LEU A 329 17.38 -5.33 13.96
C LEU A 329 16.70 -4.98 12.64
N VAL A 330 16.59 -3.70 12.31
CA VAL A 330 16.22 -3.20 11.00
C VAL A 330 17.21 -2.17 10.52
N VAL A 331 17.57 -2.23 9.24
CA VAL A 331 18.54 -1.32 8.61
C VAL A 331 17.95 -0.83 7.30
N GLY A 332 17.77 0.46 7.14
CA GLY A 332 17.23 1.07 5.92
C GLY A 332 18.27 1.93 5.22
N TYR A 333 18.27 1.89 3.90
CA TYR A 333 19.11 2.71 3.04
C TYR A 333 18.22 3.52 2.10
N HIS A 334 18.38 4.85 2.08
CA HIS A 334 17.65 5.69 1.14
C HIS A 334 17.94 5.30 -0.31
N ARG A 335 16.90 5.29 -1.10
CA ARG A 335 16.94 4.99 -2.52
C ARG A 335 15.92 5.85 -3.28
N PRO A 336 16.04 6.04 -4.61
CA PRO A 336 15.05 6.72 -5.42
C PRO A 336 13.72 5.95 -5.48
N ASP A 337 12.66 6.60 -5.98
CA ASP A 337 11.32 6.04 -6.15
C ASP A 337 11.23 4.95 -7.24
N VAL A 338 10.02 4.38 -7.40
CA VAL A 338 9.75 3.29 -8.36
C VAL A 338 9.91 3.69 -9.84
N ASN A 339 9.94 4.99 -10.17
CA ASN A 339 10.11 5.48 -11.53
C ASN A 339 11.58 5.63 -11.94
N SER A 340 12.50 5.45 -10.99
CA SER A 340 13.92 5.43 -11.28
C SER A 340 14.30 4.25 -12.18
N THR A 341 15.21 4.47 -13.10
CA THR A 341 15.81 3.40 -13.93
C THR A 341 16.54 2.34 -13.10
N GLU A 342 16.87 2.66 -11.84
CA GLU A 342 17.57 1.77 -10.91
C GLU A 342 16.60 0.86 -10.13
N ASP A 343 15.26 1.08 -10.19
CA ASP A 343 14.28 0.33 -9.40
C ASP A 343 14.33 -1.19 -9.64
N LEU A 344 14.47 -1.60 -10.90
CA LEU A 344 14.59 -3.03 -11.23
C LEU A 344 15.82 -3.69 -10.62
N ALA A 345 16.94 -2.96 -10.56
CA ALA A 345 18.16 -3.45 -9.93
C ALA A 345 17.99 -3.57 -8.41
N PHE A 346 17.30 -2.62 -7.77
CA PHE A 346 16.95 -2.73 -6.36
C PHE A 346 16.02 -3.92 -6.07
N ASN A 347 15.04 -4.19 -6.92
CA ASN A 347 14.17 -5.35 -6.78
C ASN A 347 14.94 -6.67 -6.90
N ALA A 348 15.90 -6.75 -7.86
CA ALA A 348 16.79 -7.89 -7.99
C ALA A 348 17.70 -8.05 -6.75
N MET A 349 18.29 -6.94 -6.30
CA MET A 349 19.13 -6.91 -5.10
C MET A 349 18.37 -7.40 -3.87
N ALA A 350 17.17 -6.88 -3.61
CA ALA A 350 16.36 -7.28 -2.49
C ALA A 350 16.01 -8.78 -2.52
N ASN A 351 15.65 -9.29 -3.70
CA ASN A 351 15.34 -10.71 -3.83
C ASN A 351 16.54 -11.62 -3.56
N ILE A 352 17.67 -11.34 -4.21
CA ILE A 352 18.88 -12.15 -4.07
C ILE A 352 19.45 -12.07 -2.65
N PHE A 353 19.44 -10.87 -2.08
CA PHE A 353 20.05 -10.62 -0.78
C PHE A 353 19.23 -11.20 0.37
N GLY A 354 17.90 -10.99 0.40
CA GLY A 354 17.11 -11.34 1.57
C GLY A 354 15.74 -11.98 1.36
N GLN A 355 15.29 -12.28 0.13
CA GLN A 355 13.96 -12.87 -0.03
C GLN A 355 13.99 -14.40 -0.13
N GLY A 356 13.34 -15.02 0.87
CA GLY A 356 13.17 -16.46 0.95
C GLY A 356 14.40 -17.26 1.40
N ARG A 357 14.19 -18.55 1.63
CA ARG A 357 15.17 -19.45 2.29
C ARG A 357 16.45 -19.70 1.51
N SER A 358 16.55 -19.28 0.28
CA SER A 358 17.72 -19.40 -0.57
C SER A 358 18.49 -18.11 -0.79
N SER A 359 18.05 -17.00 -0.17
CA SER A 359 18.72 -15.72 -0.18
C SER A 359 20.03 -15.76 0.60
N ARG A 360 20.92 -14.80 0.34
CA ARG A 360 22.24 -14.74 0.99
C ARG A 360 22.10 -14.60 2.51
N LEU A 361 21.28 -13.65 2.99
CA LEU A 361 21.07 -13.42 4.42
C LEU A 361 20.55 -14.66 5.14
N TYR A 362 19.50 -15.30 4.60
CA TYR A 362 18.95 -16.49 5.24
C TYR A 362 19.96 -17.64 5.31
N LYS A 363 20.76 -17.84 4.24
CA LYS A 363 21.81 -18.85 4.25
C LYS A 363 22.86 -18.58 5.33
N ILE A 364 23.37 -17.35 5.38
CA ILE A 364 24.48 -16.99 6.28
C ILE A 364 24.01 -16.90 7.73
N LEU A 365 22.96 -16.10 8.03
CA LEU A 365 22.57 -15.81 9.40
C LEU A 365 21.79 -16.96 10.04
N VAL A 366 20.88 -17.60 9.26
CA VAL A 366 19.96 -18.60 9.82
C VAL A 366 20.52 -20.02 9.68
N LYS A 367 21.07 -20.39 8.50
CA LYS A 367 21.52 -21.79 8.28
C LYS A 367 22.95 -22.06 8.73
N GLU A 368 23.89 -21.19 8.35
CA GLU A 368 25.33 -21.45 8.56
C GLU A 368 25.77 -20.97 9.94
N LYS A 369 25.63 -19.67 10.22
CA LYS A 369 26.05 -19.08 11.51
C LYS A 369 25.07 -19.36 12.65
N LYS A 370 23.78 -19.55 12.35
CA LYS A 370 22.69 -19.79 13.31
C LYS A 370 22.54 -18.69 14.36
N ILE A 371 22.92 -17.47 14.00
CA ILE A 371 22.85 -16.28 14.87
C ILE A 371 21.50 -15.56 14.77
N ALA A 372 20.67 -15.90 13.78
CA ALA A 372 19.32 -15.37 13.63
C ALA A 372 18.30 -16.49 13.44
N VAL A 373 17.07 -16.27 13.90
CA VAL A 373 15.92 -17.14 13.62
C VAL A 373 15.25 -16.77 12.32
N ASP A 374 15.34 -15.49 11.93
CA ASP A 374 14.88 -14.98 10.63
C ASP A 374 15.75 -13.79 10.20
N ALA A 375 15.91 -13.63 8.88
CA ALA A 375 16.61 -12.50 8.29
C ALA A 375 16.15 -12.32 6.84
N GLY A 376 16.01 -11.07 6.42
CA GLY A 376 15.54 -10.77 5.08
C GLY A 376 15.83 -9.36 4.61
N SER A 377 15.35 -9.06 3.41
CA SER A 377 15.37 -7.71 2.85
C SER A 377 14.17 -7.45 1.96
N PHE A 378 13.78 -6.19 1.86
CA PHE A 378 12.67 -5.75 1.03
C PHE A 378 12.94 -4.36 0.48
N ASN A 379 12.19 -3.98 -0.55
CA ASN A 379 12.39 -2.77 -1.31
C ASN A 379 11.11 -1.93 -1.35
N GLY A 380 11.23 -0.60 -1.32
CA GLY A 380 10.07 0.29 -1.43
C GLY A 380 9.30 0.50 -0.13
N TRP A 381 9.97 0.87 0.97
CA TRP A 381 9.40 1.06 2.29
C TRP A 381 9.59 2.49 2.81
N PRO A 382 8.55 3.16 3.37
CA PRO A 382 7.18 2.70 3.60
C PRO A 382 6.26 2.78 2.38
N GLY A 383 6.66 3.46 1.31
CA GLY A 383 5.93 3.64 0.08
C GLY A 383 6.82 3.53 -1.15
N LYS A 384 6.23 3.67 -2.36
CA LYS A 384 6.95 3.51 -3.63
C LYS A 384 6.94 4.76 -4.50
N LYS A 385 5.98 5.66 -4.26
CA LYS A 385 5.71 6.83 -5.10
C LYS A 385 6.81 7.90 -4.99
N TYR A 386 7.47 7.98 -3.83
CA TYR A 386 8.54 8.92 -3.53
C TYR A 386 9.83 8.17 -3.17
N PRO A 387 11.00 8.86 -3.09
CA PRO A 387 12.22 8.28 -2.56
C PRO A 387 11.95 7.60 -1.21
N ASN A 388 12.44 6.38 -1.08
CA ASN A 388 12.07 5.46 -0.02
C ASN A 388 13.28 4.65 0.47
N LEU A 389 13.04 3.51 1.12
CA LEU A 389 14.11 2.70 1.67
C LEU A 389 14.19 1.31 1.01
N PHE A 390 15.40 0.88 0.75
CA PHE A 390 15.76 -0.53 0.74
C PHE A 390 16.06 -0.93 2.18
N ALA A 391 15.39 -1.96 2.68
CA ALA A 391 15.51 -2.37 4.07
C ALA A 391 15.99 -3.80 4.23
N VAL A 392 16.77 -4.02 5.29
CA VAL A 392 17.27 -5.32 5.74
C VAL A 392 16.84 -5.51 7.19
N TYR A 393 16.45 -6.70 7.57
CA TYR A 393 16.13 -7.03 8.96
C TYR A 393 16.75 -8.35 9.39
N ALA A 394 16.95 -8.50 10.69
CA ALA A 394 17.30 -9.75 11.33
C ALA A 394 16.64 -9.87 12.70
N VAL A 395 16.22 -11.08 13.05
CA VAL A 395 15.73 -11.44 14.38
C VAL A 395 16.77 -12.34 15.00
N PRO A 396 17.57 -11.86 15.96
CA PRO A 396 18.60 -12.65 16.61
C PRO A 396 18.08 -13.94 17.24
N ALA A 397 18.84 -15.01 17.15
CA ALA A 397 18.55 -16.26 17.86
C ALA A 397 18.84 -16.13 19.35
N MET A 398 18.34 -17.08 20.16
CA MET A 398 18.61 -17.11 21.59
C MET A 398 20.12 -17.07 21.87
N ASN A 399 20.54 -16.23 22.80
CA ASN A 399 21.93 -15.97 23.17
C ASN A 399 22.78 -15.27 22.10
N HIS A 400 22.17 -14.71 21.07
CA HIS A 400 22.83 -13.88 20.07
C HIS A 400 22.29 -12.44 20.10
N THR A 401 23.04 -11.51 19.55
CA THR A 401 22.77 -10.07 19.63
C THR A 401 22.49 -9.45 18.27
N SER A 402 21.82 -8.28 18.26
CA SER A 402 21.67 -7.46 17.07
C SER A 402 23.01 -7.05 16.46
N ALA A 403 24.04 -6.85 17.31
CA ALA A 403 25.39 -6.51 16.86
C ALA A 403 26.04 -7.65 16.05
N GLU A 404 25.95 -8.90 16.51
CA GLU A 404 26.47 -10.06 15.77
C GLU A 404 25.75 -10.22 14.40
N CYS A 405 24.45 -9.99 14.38
CA CYS A 405 23.69 -9.99 13.13
C CYS A 405 24.13 -8.85 12.21
N MET A 406 24.34 -7.64 12.76
CA MET A 406 24.79 -6.48 11.99
C MET A 406 26.17 -6.69 11.37
N ASP A 407 27.12 -7.26 12.12
CA ASP A 407 28.47 -7.57 11.60
C ASP A 407 28.40 -8.58 10.44
N ALA A 408 27.52 -9.59 10.56
CA ALA A 408 27.31 -10.56 9.48
C ALA A 408 26.63 -9.94 8.25
N ILE A 409 25.65 -9.06 8.46
CA ILE A 409 24.99 -8.29 7.38
C ILE A 409 26.02 -7.40 6.70
N ASP A 410 26.83 -6.63 7.44
CA ASP A 410 27.87 -5.75 6.89
C ASP A 410 28.89 -6.53 6.06
N ALA A 411 29.29 -7.71 6.51
CA ALA A 411 30.21 -8.57 5.75
C ALA A 411 29.61 -9.02 4.40
N GLU A 412 28.32 -9.37 4.37
CA GLU A 412 27.64 -9.75 3.14
C GLU A 412 27.36 -8.55 2.22
N LEU A 413 27.06 -7.37 2.78
CA LEU A 413 26.94 -6.13 2.01
C LEU A 413 28.26 -5.74 1.33
N VAL A 414 29.37 -5.89 2.04
CA VAL A 414 30.71 -5.65 1.46
C VAL A 414 30.98 -6.58 0.27
N LYS A 415 30.59 -7.87 0.37
CA LYS A 415 30.71 -8.80 -0.77
C LYS A 415 29.82 -8.35 -1.93
N LEU A 416 28.54 -7.98 -1.65
CA LEU A 416 27.60 -7.52 -2.67
C LEU A 416 28.10 -6.27 -3.42
N ILE A 417 28.81 -5.38 -2.71
CA ILE A 417 29.41 -4.16 -3.29
C ILE A 417 30.64 -4.49 -4.14
N ARG A 418 31.49 -5.42 -3.68
CA ARG A 418 32.77 -5.72 -4.33
C ARG A 418 32.66 -6.70 -5.47
N GLU A 419 31.73 -7.62 -5.40
CA GLU A 419 31.58 -8.74 -6.31
C GLU A 419 30.19 -8.71 -6.94
N PRO A 420 30.06 -8.87 -8.26
CA PRO A 420 28.75 -8.98 -8.89
C PRO A 420 28.03 -10.23 -8.36
N VAL A 421 26.70 -10.19 -8.34
CA VAL A 421 25.89 -11.39 -8.09
C VAL A 421 26.17 -12.45 -9.16
N SER A 422 26.04 -13.74 -8.81
CA SER A 422 26.30 -14.80 -9.76
C SER A 422 25.22 -14.88 -10.85
N GLN A 423 25.57 -15.43 -12.00
CA GLN A 423 24.62 -15.70 -13.09
C GLN A 423 23.46 -16.62 -12.63
N GLU A 424 23.75 -17.53 -11.70
CA GLU A 424 22.74 -18.44 -11.13
C GLU A 424 21.71 -17.67 -10.28
N GLU A 425 22.17 -16.76 -9.39
CA GLU A 425 21.33 -15.92 -8.54
C GLU A 425 20.44 -15.01 -9.39
N LEU A 426 21.00 -14.31 -10.35
CA LEU A 426 20.25 -13.43 -11.25
C LEU A 426 19.27 -14.21 -12.12
N GLY A 427 19.69 -15.35 -12.68
CA GLY A 427 18.83 -16.21 -13.48
C GLY A 427 17.69 -16.81 -12.67
N LYS A 428 17.92 -17.14 -11.39
CA LYS A 428 16.86 -17.58 -10.49
C LYS A 428 15.87 -16.47 -10.22
N TYR A 429 16.34 -15.27 -9.87
CA TYR A 429 15.50 -14.07 -9.68
C TYR A 429 14.60 -13.82 -10.89
N LYS A 430 15.19 -13.77 -12.11
CA LYS A 430 14.43 -13.54 -13.34
C LYS A 430 13.32 -14.57 -13.54
N ARG A 431 13.62 -15.87 -13.37
CA ARG A 431 12.61 -16.93 -13.51
C ARG A 431 11.49 -16.82 -12.48
N GLN A 432 11.81 -16.56 -11.21
CA GLN A 432 10.82 -16.45 -10.15
C GLN A 432 9.94 -15.21 -10.34
N THR A 433 10.54 -14.07 -10.64
CA THR A 433 9.83 -12.82 -10.89
C THR A 433 8.95 -12.89 -12.12
N LYS A 434 9.46 -13.46 -13.23
CA LYS A 434 8.68 -13.70 -14.46
C LYS A 434 7.44 -14.56 -14.18
N LYS A 435 7.64 -15.65 -13.43
CA LYS A 435 6.51 -16.50 -13.01
C LYS A 435 5.52 -15.70 -12.16
N GLY A 436 5.98 -14.95 -11.18
CA GLY A 436 5.13 -14.12 -10.31
C GLY A 436 4.34 -13.06 -11.09
N LEU A 437 4.96 -12.37 -12.04
CA LEU A 437 4.29 -11.41 -12.92
C LEU A 437 3.19 -12.07 -13.75
N ILE A 438 3.47 -13.23 -14.38
CA ILE A 438 2.49 -13.96 -15.18
C ILE A 438 1.34 -14.47 -14.31
N ASP A 439 1.63 -15.05 -13.16
CA ASP A 439 0.62 -15.58 -12.25
C ASP A 439 -0.24 -14.44 -11.65
N GLY A 440 0.37 -13.28 -11.34
CA GLY A 440 -0.34 -12.08 -10.87
C GLY A 440 -1.28 -11.45 -11.90
N MET A 441 -1.07 -11.69 -13.18
CA MET A 441 -1.97 -11.22 -14.24
C MET A 441 -3.23 -12.10 -14.42
N LYS A 442 -3.27 -13.29 -13.83
CA LYS A 442 -4.40 -14.22 -14.02
C LYS A 442 -5.67 -13.83 -13.26
N PRO A 443 -5.63 -13.51 -11.95
CA PRO A 443 -6.81 -13.09 -11.24
C PRO A 443 -7.27 -11.69 -11.70
N ASN A 444 -8.58 -11.52 -11.92
CA ASN A 444 -9.14 -10.24 -12.34
C ASN A 444 -8.84 -9.12 -11.33
N SER A 445 -8.98 -9.40 -10.05
CA SER A 445 -8.71 -8.42 -8.97
C SER A 445 -7.24 -7.96 -8.95
N GLN A 446 -6.29 -8.89 -9.10
CA GLN A 446 -4.87 -8.54 -9.11
C GLN A 446 -4.49 -7.77 -10.39
N MET A 447 -5.09 -8.11 -11.53
CA MET A 447 -4.91 -7.36 -12.77
C MET A 447 -5.43 -5.93 -12.62
N ALA A 448 -6.63 -5.75 -12.04
CA ALA A 448 -7.20 -4.43 -11.80
C ALA A 448 -6.29 -3.56 -10.92
N GLN A 449 -5.78 -4.13 -9.82
CA GLN A 449 -4.81 -3.45 -8.94
C GLN A 449 -3.52 -3.08 -9.68
N THR A 450 -2.99 -3.98 -10.50
CA THR A 450 -1.75 -3.73 -11.23
C THR A 450 -1.92 -2.62 -12.29
N LEU A 451 -3.06 -2.61 -12.98
CA LEU A 451 -3.38 -1.56 -13.96
C LEU A 451 -3.46 -0.19 -13.30
N THR A 452 -4.21 -0.05 -12.19
CA THR A 452 -4.33 1.24 -11.49
C THR A 452 -3.01 1.69 -10.88
N PHE A 453 -2.25 0.78 -10.25
CA PHE A 453 -0.94 1.12 -9.71
C PHE A 453 0.01 1.65 -10.79
N ASN A 454 0.12 0.95 -11.92
CA ASN A 454 1.00 1.41 -13.00
C ASN A 454 0.51 2.71 -13.64
N ASP A 455 -0.80 2.90 -13.77
CA ASP A 455 -1.36 4.14 -14.27
C ASP A 455 -1.06 5.33 -13.37
N VAL A 456 -1.37 5.21 -12.09
CA VAL A 456 -1.28 6.33 -11.14
C VAL A 456 0.16 6.58 -10.69
N VAL A 457 0.89 5.55 -10.29
CA VAL A 457 2.22 5.69 -9.68
C VAL A 457 3.32 5.74 -10.74
N ARG A 458 3.21 4.92 -11.78
CA ARG A 458 4.21 4.85 -12.86
C ARG A 458 3.82 5.68 -14.10
N GLY A 459 2.61 6.28 -14.11
CA GLY A 459 2.14 7.21 -15.15
C GLY A 459 1.60 6.57 -16.42
N ASP A 460 1.59 5.23 -16.52
CA ASP A 460 1.02 4.50 -17.67
C ASP A 460 0.70 3.05 -17.30
N TRP A 461 -0.57 2.67 -17.39
CA TRP A 461 -1.01 1.29 -17.16
C TRP A 461 -0.35 0.26 -18.07
N ARG A 462 0.16 0.68 -19.26
CA ARG A 462 0.82 -0.19 -20.24
C ARG A 462 2.08 -0.83 -19.70
N LYS A 463 2.73 -0.21 -18.70
CA LYS A 463 3.89 -0.76 -17.97
C LYS A 463 3.59 -2.08 -17.27
N THR A 464 2.32 -2.41 -17.02
CA THR A 464 1.88 -3.73 -16.57
C THR A 464 2.38 -4.86 -17.47
N PHE A 465 2.33 -4.64 -18.77
CA PHE A 465 2.68 -5.63 -19.78
C PHE A 465 4.15 -5.59 -20.20
N ASP A 466 4.79 -4.44 -20.02
CA ASP A 466 6.19 -4.25 -20.36
C ASP A 466 7.14 -4.81 -19.29
N ALA A 467 6.68 -5.02 -18.06
CA ALA A 467 7.46 -5.47 -16.91
C ALA A 467 8.25 -6.78 -17.16
N VAL A 468 7.71 -7.71 -17.95
CA VAL A 468 8.41 -8.95 -18.30
C VAL A 468 9.58 -8.69 -19.25
N LYS A 469 9.41 -7.75 -20.20
CA LYS A 469 10.49 -7.36 -21.13
C LYS A 469 11.57 -6.58 -20.37
N GLU A 470 11.17 -5.66 -19.50
CA GLU A 470 12.07 -4.88 -18.63
C GLU A 470 12.91 -5.80 -17.72
N LEU A 471 12.30 -6.85 -17.14
CA LEU A 471 12.99 -7.82 -16.27
C LEU A 471 14.19 -8.50 -16.98
N GLU A 472 14.08 -8.75 -18.28
CA GLU A 472 15.18 -9.42 -19.00
C GLU A 472 16.39 -8.51 -19.22
N THR A 473 16.22 -7.19 -19.14
CA THR A 473 17.30 -6.22 -19.37
C THR A 473 18.30 -6.12 -18.21
N ILE A 474 17.89 -6.50 -16.97
CA ILE A 474 18.72 -6.37 -15.77
C ILE A 474 19.97 -7.26 -15.87
N THR A 475 21.12 -6.66 -15.57
CA THR A 475 22.43 -7.32 -15.56
C THR A 475 22.98 -7.48 -14.14
N MET A 476 24.00 -8.32 -13.98
CA MET A 476 24.73 -8.45 -12.71
C MET A 476 25.45 -7.13 -12.34
N ALA A 477 25.91 -6.37 -13.32
CA ALA A 477 26.54 -5.09 -13.13
C ALA A 477 25.59 -4.03 -12.58
N ASP A 478 24.31 -4.03 -13.01
CA ASP A 478 23.30 -3.08 -12.50
C ASP A 478 23.04 -3.33 -11.01
N VAL A 479 22.94 -4.59 -10.58
CA VAL A 479 22.76 -4.95 -9.16
C VAL A 479 23.98 -4.50 -8.33
N GLN A 480 25.18 -4.72 -8.83
CA GLN A 480 26.41 -4.28 -8.15
C GLN A 480 26.51 -2.75 -8.09
N ALA A 481 26.13 -2.05 -9.18
CA ALA A 481 26.17 -0.60 -9.24
C ALA A 481 25.27 0.07 -8.20
N VAL A 482 24.01 -0.40 -8.04
CA VAL A 482 23.12 0.13 -7.00
C VAL A 482 23.62 -0.21 -5.60
N ALA A 483 24.17 -1.40 -5.38
CA ALA A 483 24.77 -1.75 -4.11
C ALA A 483 25.94 -0.81 -3.75
N ALA A 484 26.86 -0.58 -4.68
CA ALA A 484 28.00 0.30 -4.47
C ALA A 484 27.60 1.77 -4.25
N LYS A 485 26.55 2.24 -4.93
CA LYS A 485 26.09 3.63 -4.86
C LYS A 485 25.34 3.93 -3.56
N TYR A 486 24.48 3.03 -3.11
CA TYR A 486 23.50 3.32 -2.06
C TYR A 486 23.77 2.66 -0.70
N LEU A 487 24.48 1.52 -0.64
CA LEU A 487 24.69 0.78 0.61
C LEU A 487 25.87 1.32 1.43
N ALA A 488 26.10 2.63 1.39
CA ALA A 488 27.11 3.30 2.19
C ALA A 488 26.62 3.54 3.63
N LYS A 489 27.54 3.44 4.63
CA LYS A 489 27.20 3.70 6.04
C LYS A 489 26.57 5.07 6.27
N LYS A 490 26.99 6.11 5.56
CA LYS A 490 26.40 7.45 5.67
C LYS A 490 24.93 7.50 5.25
N ASN A 491 24.45 6.57 4.42
CA ASN A 491 23.10 6.53 3.85
C ASN A 491 22.17 5.60 4.63
N ARG A 492 22.60 5.04 5.77
CA ARG A 492 21.79 4.08 6.52
C ARG A 492 21.21 4.62 7.81
N THR A 493 20.02 4.13 8.13
CA THR A 493 19.39 4.24 9.44
C THR A 493 19.30 2.84 10.04
N ILE A 494 19.63 2.70 11.32
CA ILE A 494 19.57 1.45 12.08
C ILE A 494 18.55 1.61 13.19
N GLY A 495 17.62 0.67 13.28
CA GLY A 495 16.70 0.53 14.39
C GLY A 495 16.85 -0.83 15.06
N GLU A 496 16.80 -0.86 16.37
CA GLU A 496 16.92 -2.11 17.12
C GLU A 496 16.03 -2.15 18.36
N ILE A 497 15.52 -3.35 18.66
CA ILE A 497 14.94 -3.67 19.96
C ILE A 497 16.03 -4.33 20.78
N VAL A 498 16.28 -3.79 21.97
CA VAL A 498 17.19 -4.36 22.96
C VAL A 498 16.44 -4.73 24.23
N PRO A 499 16.85 -5.80 24.93
CA PRO A 499 16.25 -6.14 26.20
C PRO A 499 16.43 -5.00 27.21
N GLU A 500 15.37 -4.73 27.99
CA GLU A 500 15.47 -3.82 29.15
C GLU A 500 16.55 -4.33 30.10
N LYS A 501 17.42 -3.44 30.56
CA LYS A 501 18.39 -3.77 31.58
C LYS A 501 17.68 -4.05 32.90
N GLU A 502 17.86 -5.24 33.48
CA GLU A 502 17.38 -5.54 34.83
C GLU A 502 17.95 -4.50 35.81
N GLY A 503 17.10 -3.66 36.36
CA GLY A 503 17.46 -2.71 37.41
C GLY A 503 16.99 -1.26 37.22
N ALA A 504 16.31 -0.88 36.14
CA ALA A 504 15.75 0.47 35.95
C ALA A 504 14.27 0.53 36.35
N GLN A 505 13.93 0.07 37.57
CA GLN A 505 12.69 0.52 38.22
C GLN A 505 13.03 1.80 38.97
N GLN A 506 12.64 2.96 38.41
CA GLN A 506 12.46 4.21 39.15
C GLN A 506 10.97 4.47 39.38
#